data_6d0f53c42dba9d112e17dad9402f16b7
#
_entry.id   6d0f53c42dba9d112e17dad9402f16b7
#
_cell.length_a   1.000
_cell.length_b   1.000
_cell.length_c   1.000
_cell.angle_alpha   90.00
_cell.angle_beta   90.00
_cell.angle_gamma   90.00
#
_symmetry.space_group_name_H-M   'P 1'
#
loop_
_entity.id
_entity.type
_entity.pdbx_description
1 polymer ?
#
loop_
_entity_poly.entity_id
_entity_poly.type
_entity_poly.pdbx_seq_one_letter_code
_entity_poly.pdbx_strand_id
1 'polypeptide(L)'
;MSRRGLGTSHRGRRIDPGAPRPGVRQVTWAALRARRPVVARLAGWSVVEALPALLSGALVARAVDAGFLAGRPGVGLGWLGLLAGAVLIGAVATGRTYRSLGAVVEPFRDDLAARVVRAALRDATRPGGRADSAAAARLTHQVELVRDTFAGLLMVTRGFLFAAGAALLGLVALDPVVAALVAAPLVAGLAVFLGALPAMAGQQRRYVRAGEELGRAGASALSGHRDVRACGAAGRVVADVGRRVADQAVAERVLSRMSAVRSLSLGVGGWLPLAVLLLAAPRLVDRGLTAGALLGALIYVSTGLQPALHALVQGLGGGGLRYVVTLDRILRTCPDPTDEPDSQRGAAPAGRPDEQAPGAPDPGPPAGPGGTEPAVRVRGLTFRYGAAARPVLADVTLSLPAGEHLAVVGASGAGKSTLAALLSGLLAPQAGTVLLGGVPVAGAPPAALARLRVLVPQEAYVFTGSLADNLRYLRPEADGGTMSDAVDALGAGALAARLGGLDGAVTPGALSAGERQLVAAVRAYLSPAPLVILDEATCHLDPAAEATVEDAFARRPGTLVVIAHRISSAVRARRVLVVDGERPVAGTHEELLARSAAYRELVGHWDDRPTPAPARQG
;
A
#
# COMPACT_ATOMS: atom_id res chain seq x y z
N MET A 1 -35.29 8.57 -37.53
CA MET A 1 -35.75 7.86 -36.35
C MET A 1 -34.63 7.85 -35.30
N SER A 2 -34.94 8.39 -34.17
CA SER A 2 -34.16 9.00 -33.13
C SER A 2 -33.26 8.01 -32.35
N ARG A 3 -31.95 8.27 -32.26
CA ARG A 3 -31.05 7.67 -31.26
C ARG A 3 -30.93 8.65 -30.07
N ARG A 4 -31.52 8.31 -28.94
CA ARG A 4 -31.36 9.03 -27.69
C ARG A 4 -30.01 8.59 -27.06
N GLY A 5 -29.07 9.54 -26.97
CA GLY A 5 -27.85 9.38 -26.21
C GLY A 5 -28.13 9.52 -24.70
N LEU A 6 -27.70 8.52 -23.93
CA LEU A 6 -27.62 8.57 -22.47
C LEU A 6 -26.32 9.27 -22.07
N GLY A 7 -26.40 10.56 -21.86
CA GLY A 7 -25.32 11.33 -21.21
C GLY A 7 -25.33 11.10 -19.71
N THR A 8 -24.41 10.31 -19.21
CA THR A 8 -24.10 10.23 -17.77
C THR A 8 -23.25 11.44 -17.37
N SER A 9 -23.91 12.45 -16.82
CA SER A 9 -23.26 13.60 -16.22
C SER A 9 -22.54 13.19 -14.94
N HIS A 10 -21.21 12.94 -15.01
CA HIS A 10 -20.34 12.98 -13.84
C HIS A 10 -20.30 14.42 -13.32
N ARG A 11 -21.17 14.76 -12.37
CA ARG A 11 -21.01 15.95 -11.54
C ARG A 11 -19.74 15.76 -10.70
N GLY A 12 -18.66 16.39 -11.12
CA GLY A 12 -17.46 16.57 -10.32
C GLY A 12 -17.82 17.23 -8.98
N ARG A 13 -17.71 16.48 -7.89
CA ARG A 13 -17.84 16.98 -6.53
C ARG A 13 -16.65 17.92 -6.30
N ARG A 14 -16.90 19.23 -6.21
CA ARG A 14 -15.91 20.19 -5.72
C ARG A 14 -15.46 19.72 -4.34
N ILE A 15 -14.20 19.35 -4.20
CA ILE A 15 -13.59 18.93 -2.93
C ILE A 15 -13.14 20.20 -2.22
N ASP A 16 -13.69 20.43 -1.04
CA ASP A 16 -13.35 21.54 -0.17
C ASP A 16 -11.90 21.36 0.34
N PRO A 17 -10.97 22.32 0.16
CA PRO A 17 -9.55 22.16 0.50
C PRO A 17 -9.24 22.07 2.01
N GLY A 18 -10.28 22.06 2.86
CA GLY A 18 -10.19 21.90 4.31
C GLY A 18 -10.87 20.65 4.86
N ALA A 19 -11.30 19.71 4.01
CA ALA A 19 -12.02 18.53 4.48
C ALA A 19 -11.13 17.63 5.34
N PRO A 20 -11.59 17.22 6.55
CA PRO A 20 -10.84 16.29 7.39
C PRO A 20 -10.65 14.96 6.65
N ARG A 21 -9.47 14.33 6.83
CA ARG A 21 -9.15 13.03 6.24
C ARG A 21 -10.27 12.03 6.48
N PRO A 22 -10.63 11.19 5.49
CA PRO A 22 -11.75 10.26 5.65
C PRO A 22 -11.49 9.32 6.82
N GLY A 23 -12.36 9.36 7.81
CA GLY A 23 -12.28 8.48 8.97
C GLY A 23 -12.67 7.03 8.61
N VAL A 24 -12.29 6.07 9.45
CA VAL A 24 -12.63 4.64 9.30
C VAL A 24 -14.10 4.42 8.93
N ARG A 25 -15.03 5.12 9.60
CA ARG A 25 -16.47 5.02 9.32
C ARG A 25 -16.84 5.46 7.91
N GLN A 26 -16.22 6.52 7.39
CA GLN A 26 -16.51 7.05 6.05
C GLN A 26 -16.02 6.08 4.97
N VAL A 27 -14.78 5.54 5.12
CA VAL A 27 -14.21 4.56 4.19
C VAL A 27 -15.03 3.27 4.18
N THR A 28 -15.37 2.74 5.35
CA THR A 28 -16.21 1.53 5.48
C THR A 28 -17.58 1.74 4.84
N TRP A 29 -18.23 2.88 5.12
CA TRP A 29 -19.56 3.18 4.57
C TRP A 29 -19.53 3.43 3.07
N ALA A 30 -18.47 4.07 2.55
CA ALA A 30 -18.27 4.25 1.12
C ALA A 30 -18.11 2.91 0.39
N ALA A 31 -17.33 1.99 0.96
CA ALA A 31 -17.16 0.63 0.42
C ALA A 31 -18.48 -0.16 0.36
N LEU A 32 -19.32 -0.06 1.40
CA LEU A 32 -20.63 -0.70 1.42
C LEU A 32 -21.60 -0.05 0.45
N ARG A 33 -21.60 1.30 0.35
CA ARG A 33 -22.43 2.05 -0.60
C ARG A 33 -22.10 1.77 -2.06
N ALA A 34 -20.81 1.62 -2.36
CA ALA A 34 -20.37 1.31 -3.74
C ALA A 34 -20.93 -0.05 -4.22
N ARG A 35 -21.24 -0.96 -3.27
CA ARG A 35 -21.68 -2.34 -3.57
C ARG A 35 -23.10 -2.62 -3.07
N ARG A 36 -23.97 -1.59 -3.07
CA ARG A 36 -25.38 -1.70 -2.62
C ARG A 36 -26.14 -2.93 -3.13
N PRO A 37 -26.07 -3.31 -4.43
CA PRO A 37 -26.82 -4.46 -4.92
C PRO A 37 -26.32 -5.78 -4.31
N VAL A 38 -25.01 -5.90 -4.03
CA VAL A 38 -24.43 -7.09 -3.38
C VAL A 38 -24.83 -7.14 -1.90
N VAL A 39 -24.79 -5.98 -1.22
CA VAL A 39 -25.24 -5.86 0.19
C VAL A 39 -26.75 -6.18 0.31
N ALA A 40 -27.59 -5.72 -0.62
CA ALA A 40 -29.02 -6.07 -0.64
C ALA A 40 -29.24 -7.57 -0.84
N ARG A 41 -28.45 -8.21 -1.73
CA ARG A 41 -28.48 -9.68 -1.93
C ARG A 41 -28.02 -10.41 -0.67
N LEU A 42 -26.98 -9.92 -0.02
CA LEU A 42 -26.50 -10.45 1.27
C LEU A 42 -27.61 -10.38 2.33
N ALA A 43 -28.31 -9.24 2.45
CA ALA A 43 -29.43 -9.08 3.37
C ALA A 43 -30.59 -10.02 3.03
N GLY A 44 -30.95 -10.18 1.75
CA GLY A 44 -32.00 -11.10 1.32
C GLY A 44 -31.71 -12.55 1.72
N TRP A 45 -30.48 -13.05 1.46
CA TRP A 45 -30.10 -14.39 1.91
C TRP A 45 -30.03 -14.52 3.44
N SER A 46 -29.72 -13.43 4.16
CA SER A 46 -29.72 -13.41 5.64
C SER A 46 -31.11 -13.58 6.22
N VAL A 47 -32.15 -13.06 5.57
CA VAL A 47 -33.54 -13.31 5.99
C VAL A 47 -33.89 -14.80 5.85
N VAL A 48 -33.52 -15.43 4.73
CA VAL A 48 -33.75 -16.86 4.53
C VAL A 48 -32.95 -17.71 5.54
N GLU A 49 -31.71 -17.33 5.80
CA GLU A 49 -30.85 -17.97 6.81
C GLU A 49 -31.41 -17.89 8.22
N ALA A 50 -32.17 -16.84 8.53
CA ALA A 50 -32.79 -16.63 9.85
C ALA A 50 -34.13 -17.36 10.03
N LEU A 51 -34.67 -18.03 9.01
CA LEU A 51 -35.94 -18.78 9.10
C LEU A 51 -35.94 -19.82 10.22
N PRO A 52 -34.91 -20.64 10.45
CA PRO A 52 -34.87 -21.56 11.58
C PRO A 52 -35.00 -20.84 12.94
N ALA A 53 -34.32 -19.70 13.10
CA ALA A 53 -34.38 -18.89 14.30
C ALA A 53 -35.76 -18.26 14.52
N LEU A 54 -36.48 -17.91 13.45
CA LEU A 54 -37.85 -17.40 13.52
C LEU A 54 -38.88 -18.49 13.90
N LEU A 55 -38.71 -19.70 13.38
CA LEU A 55 -39.73 -20.75 13.47
C LEU A 55 -39.48 -21.74 14.61
N SER A 56 -38.23 -21.89 15.09
CA SER A 56 -37.83 -22.97 16.00
C SER A 56 -38.72 -23.08 17.25
N GLY A 57 -38.89 -22.00 17.97
CA GLY A 57 -39.70 -22.02 19.22
C GLY A 57 -41.16 -22.26 18.97
N ALA A 58 -41.74 -21.63 17.92
CA ALA A 58 -43.17 -21.80 17.61
C ALA A 58 -43.49 -23.22 17.11
N LEU A 59 -42.61 -23.80 16.29
CA LEU A 59 -42.81 -25.18 15.80
C LEU A 59 -42.63 -26.21 16.91
N VAL A 60 -41.65 -25.99 17.79
CA VAL A 60 -41.48 -26.88 18.96
C VAL A 60 -42.66 -26.72 19.92
N ALA A 61 -43.15 -25.51 20.20
CA ALA A 61 -44.34 -25.30 21.00
C ALA A 61 -45.53 -26.10 20.47
N ARG A 62 -45.80 -26.00 19.18
CA ARG A 62 -46.89 -26.77 18.53
C ARG A 62 -46.64 -28.28 18.52
N ALA A 63 -45.40 -28.72 18.33
CA ALA A 63 -45.04 -30.13 18.40
C ALA A 63 -45.35 -30.73 19.79
N VAL A 64 -45.08 -29.97 20.87
CA VAL A 64 -45.32 -30.38 22.22
C VAL A 64 -46.81 -30.32 22.53
N ASP A 65 -47.48 -29.18 22.36
CA ASP A 65 -48.88 -28.97 22.79
C ASP A 65 -49.87 -29.75 21.92
N ALA A 66 -49.79 -29.64 20.58
CA ALA A 66 -50.77 -30.26 19.68
C ALA A 66 -50.39 -31.70 19.28
N GLY A 67 -49.13 -32.08 19.52
CA GLY A 67 -48.60 -33.41 19.18
C GLY A 67 -48.44 -34.30 20.42
N PHE A 68 -47.35 -34.12 21.15
CA PHE A 68 -46.95 -35.07 22.18
C PHE A 68 -47.86 -35.04 23.40
N LEU A 69 -48.22 -33.85 23.92
CA LEU A 69 -49.13 -33.75 25.08
C LEU A 69 -50.57 -34.10 24.71
N ALA A 70 -50.98 -33.91 23.46
CA ALA A 70 -52.31 -34.33 22.98
C ALA A 70 -52.41 -35.82 22.61
N GLY A 71 -51.35 -36.63 22.86
CA GLY A 71 -51.33 -38.04 22.51
C GLY A 71 -51.27 -38.36 21.02
N ARG A 72 -50.85 -37.40 20.20
CA ARG A 72 -50.76 -37.49 18.72
C ARG A 72 -49.31 -37.37 18.21
N PRO A 73 -48.44 -38.37 18.48
CA PRO A 73 -47.00 -38.26 18.20
C PRO A 73 -46.68 -38.02 16.74
N GLY A 74 -47.51 -38.52 15.79
CA GLY A 74 -47.36 -38.26 14.36
C GLY A 74 -47.48 -36.78 13.98
N VAL A 75 -48.38 -36.04 14.64
CA VAL A 75 -48.53 -34.58 14.45
C VAL A 75 -47.30 -33.86 15.00
N GLY A 76 -46.81 -34.27 16.17
CA GLY A 76 -45.60 -33.73 16.79
C GLY A 76 -44.37 -33.90 15.87
N LEU A 77 -44.18 -35.13 15.36
CA LEU A 77 -43.11 -35.42 14.39
C LEU A 77 -43.24 -34.60 13.07
N GLY A 78 -44.47 -34.35 12.61
CA GLY A 78 -44.72 -33.48 11.44
C GLY A 78 -44.22 -32.05 11.65
N TRP A 79 -44.45 -31.44 12.82
CA TRP A 79 -43.95 -30.12 13.18
C TRP A 79 -42.43 -30.08 13.29
N LEU A 80 -41.79 -31.13 13.85
CA LEU A 80 -40.34 -31.25 13.89
C LEU A 80 -39.75 -31.48 12.52
N GLY A 81 -40.46 -32.21 11.62
CA GLY A 81 -40.05 -32.36 10.21
C GLY A 81 -40.06 -31.02 9.46
N LEU A 82 -41.05 -30.16 9.74
CA LEU A 82 -41.06 -28.80 9.17
C LEU A 82 -39.90 -27.95 9.69
N LEU A 83 -39.54 -28.10 10.96
CA LEU A 83 -38.35 -27.45 11.52
C LEU A 83 -37.07 -27.94 10.85
N ALA A 84 -36.93 -29.26 10.65
CA ALA A 84 -35.79 -29.83 9.94
C ALA A 84 -35.67 -29.28 8.50
N GLY A 85 -36.80 -29.14 7.79
CA GLY A 85 -36.88 -28.50 6.49
C GLY A 85 -36.39 -27.04 6.51
N ALA A 86 -36.85 -26.27 7.53
CA ALA A 86 -36.39 -24.88 7.70
C ALA A 86 -34.87 -24.80 7.96
N VAL A 87 -34.32 -25.73 8.77
CA VAL A 87 -32.87 -25.82 9.03
C VAL A 87 -32.09 -26.13 7.72
N LEU A 88 -32.56 -27.05 6.88
CA LEU A 88 -31.93 -27.36 5.59
C LEU A 88 -31.96 -26.17 4.66
N ILE A 89 -33.07 -25.42 4.59
CA ILE A 89 -33.18 -24.18 3.79
C ILE A 89 -32.20 -23.13 4.32
N GLY A 90 -32.12 -22.97 5.65
CA GLY A 90 -31.14 -22.09 6.29
C GLY A 90 -29.69 -22.45 5.96
N ALA A 91 -29.35 -23.75 5.98
CA ALA A 91 -28.00 -24.21 5.64
C ALA A 91 -27.61 -23.90 4.18
N VAL A 92 -28.55 -24.06 3.23
CA VAL A 92 -28.32 -23.67 1.82
C VAL A 92 -28.16 -22.15 1.70
N ALA A 93 -28.97 -21.38 2.45
CA ALA A 93 -28.88 -19.92 2.46
C ALA A 93 -27.52 -19.44 3.01
N THR A 94 -26.98 -20.10 4.06
CA THR A 94 -25.66 -19.81 4.62
C THR A 94 -24.57 -19.87 3.56
N GLY A 95 -24.54 -20.91 2.71
CA GLY A 95 -23.55 -21.01 1.62
C GLY A 95 -23.62 -19.86 0.61
N ARG A 96 -24.83 -19.35 0.32
CA ARG A 96 -25.01 -18.19 -0.59
C ARG A 96 -24.69 -16.86 0.09
N THR A 97 -24.91 -16.78 1.39
CA THR A 97 -24.50 -15.65 2.22
C THR A 97 -22.98 -15.48 2.20
N TYR A 98 -22.21 -16.56 2.42
CA TYR A 98 -20.75 -16.52 2.37
C TYR A 98 -20.22 -16.06 0.99
N ARG A 99 -20.80 -16.53 -0.12
CA ARG A 99 -20.41 -16.06 -1.45
C ARG A 99 -20.68 -14.56 -1.66
N SER A 100 -21.83 -14.08 -1.16
CA SER A 100 -22.19 -12.66 -1.24
C SER A 100 -21.28 -11.81 -0.36
N LEU A 101 -20.83 -12.34 0.79
CA LEU A 101 -19.88 -11.68 1.68
C LEU A 101 -18.52 -11.51 0.99
N GLY A 102 -17.99 -12.57 0.35
CA GLY A 102 -16.75 -12.48 -0.41
C GLY A 102 -16.79 -11.40 -1.48
N ALA A 103 -17.90 -11.30 -2.22
CA ALA A 103 -18.10 -10.25 -3.24
C ALA A 103 -18.12 -8.80 -2.68
N VAL A 104 -18.29 -8.60 -1.36
CA VAL A 104 -18.14 -7.30 -0.71
C VAL A 104 -16.72 -7.09 -0.19
N VAL A 105 -16.12 -8.13 0.39
CA VAL A 105 -14.86 -8.04 1.14
C VAL A 105 -13.64 -8.02 0.23
N GLU A 106 -13.58 -8.90 -0.79
CA GLU A 106 -12.40 -9.03 -1.64
C GLU A 106 -12.06 -7.73 -2.41
N PRO A 107 -13.03 -7.05 -3.07
CA PRO A 107 -12.71 -5.81 -3.74
C PRO A 107 -12.32 -4.66 -2.77
N PHE A 108 -12.78 -4.69 -1.52
CA PHE A 108 -12.33 -3.74 -0.50
C PHE A 108 -10.88 -3.97 -0.10
N ARG A 109 -10.48 -5.24 0.04
CA ARG A 109 -9.09 -5.65 0.24
C ARG A 109 -8.20 -5.17 -0.90
N ASP A 110 -8.62 -5.38 -2.17
CA ASP A 110 -7.84 -5.01 -3.36
C ASP A 110 -7.65 -3.48 -3.44
N ASP A 111 -8.68 -2.70 -3.14
CA ASP A 111 -8.61 -1.24 -3.06
C ASP A 111 -7.58 -0.78 -2.00
N LEU A 112 -7.55 -1.44 -0.82
CA LEU A 112 -6.57 -1.14 0.23
C LEU A 112 -5.16 -1.56 -0.16
N ALA A 113 -4.99 -2.73 -0.77
CA ALA A 113 -3.69 -3.20 -1.24
C ALA A 113 -3.10 -2.25 -2.29
N ALA A 114 -3.90 -1.85 -3.27
CA ALA A 114 -3.50 -0.87 -4.28
C ALA A 114 -3.13 0.49 -3.66
N ARG A 115 -3.84 0.93 -2.61
CA ARG A 115 -3.53 2.15 -1.87
C ARG A 115 -2.16 2.06 -1.17
N VAL A 116 -1.88 0.93 -0.50
CA VAL A 116 -0.60 0.68 0.18
C VAL A 116 0.56 0.68 -0.80
N VAL A 117 0.43 -0.03 -1.92
CA VAL A 117 1.48 -0.09 -2.95
C VAL A 117 1.74 1.29 -3.55
N ARG A 118 0.69 2.03 -3.88
CA ARG A 118 0.83 3.41 -4.40
C ARG A 118 1.51 4.35 -3.40
N ALA A 119 1.21 4.22 -2.11
CA ALA A 119 1.86 5.03 -1.07
C ALA A 119 3.33 4.66 -0.92
N ALA A 120 3.67 3.37 -0.91
CA ALA A 120 5.04 2.89 -0.82
C ALA A 120 5.91 3.36 -2.01
N LEU A 121 5.35 3.30 -3.22
CA LEU A 121 6.02 3.80 -4.42
C LEU A 121 6.26 5.32 -4.36
N ARG A 122 5.28 6.09 -3.87
CA ARG A 122 5.44 7.54 -3.69
C ARG A 122 6.50 7.89 -2.64
N ASP A 123 6.52 7.18 -1.53
CA ASP A 123 7.53 7.43 -0.48
C ASP A 123 8.94 7.05 -0.95
N ALA A 124 9.09 5.99 -1.74
CA ALA A 124 10.36 5.61 -2.34
C ALA A 124 10.89 6.64 -3.34
N THR A 125 10.01 7.36 -4.02
CA THR A 125 10.38 8.40 -5.02
C THR A 125 10.54 9.80 -4.42
N ARG A 126 10.27 9.99 -3.12
CA ARG A 126 10.50 11.29 -2.45
C ARG A 126 12.00 11.55 -2.22
N PRO A 127 12.44 12.83 -2.23
CA PRO A 127 13.82 13.18 -1.91
C PRO A 127 14.23 12.64 -0.53
N GLY A 128 15.28 11.81 -0.48
CA GLY A 128 15.71 11.14 0.75
C GLY A 128 14.84 9.95 1.16
N GLY A 129 13.82 9.60 0.37
CA GLY A 129 13.01 8.40 0.57
C GLY A 129 13.86 7.14 0.37
N ARG A 130 13.71 6.18 1.29
CA ARG A 130 14.28 4.84 1.12
C ARG A 130 13.14 3.88 0.82
N ALA A 131 13.34 3.03 -0.17
CA ALA A 131 12.42 1.92 -0.42
C ALA A 131 12.50 0.95 0.78
N ASP A 132 11.55 1.04 1.71
CA ASP A 132 11.43 0.09 2.81
C ASP A 132 10.50 -1.06 2.39
N SER A 133 11.08 -2.08 1.75
CA SER A 133 10.35 -3.30 1.36
C SER A 133 9.73 -4.01 2.57
N ALA A 134 10.37 -3.93 3.74
CA ALA A 134 9.84 -4.52 4.96
C ALA A 134 8.64 -3.73 5.50
N ALA A 135 8.60 -2.41 5.34
CA ALA A 135 7.40 -1.62 5.65
C ALA A 135 6.25 -1.96 4.71
N ALA A 136 6.50 -2.09 3.41
CA ALA A 136 5.50 -2.52 2.43
C ALA A 136 4.94 -3.91 2.76
N ALA A 137 5.79 -4.88 3.07
CA ALA A 137 5.38 -6.23 3.46
C ALA A 137 4.55 -6.23 4.75
N ARG A 138 4.94 -5.44 5.77
CA ARG A 138 4.17 -5.29 7.01
C ARG A 138 2.80 -4.68 6.76
N LEU A 139 2.70 -3.68 5.89
CA LEU A 139 1.44 -3.05 5.52
C LEU A 139 0.54 -4.00 4.73
N THR A 140 1.09 -4.82 3.84
CA THR A 140 0.33 -5.86 3.12
C THR A 140 -0.26 -6.87 4.09
N HIS A 141 0.50 -7.35 5.08
CA HIS A 141 -0.04 -8.21 6.13
C HIS A 141 -1.18 -7.54 6.92
N GLN A 142 -1.08 -6.23 7.18
CA GLN A 142 -2.16 -5.48 7.84
C GLN A 142 -3.42 -5.36 6.98
N VAL A 143 -3.30 -5.32 5.65
CA VAL A 143 -4.44 -5.35 4.72
C VAL A 143 -5.20 -6.67 4.84
N GLU A 144 -4.49 -7.81 4.91
CA GLU A 144 -5.13 -9.12 5.14
C GLU A 144 -5.84 -9.17 6.50
N LEU A 145 -5.22 -8.63 7.55
CA LEU A 145 -5.85 -8.53 8.87
C LEU A 145 -7.13 -7.67 8.83
N VAL A 146 -7.13 -6.57 8.06
CA VAL A 146 -8.32 -5.72 7.84
C VAL A 146 -9.38 -6.49 7.07
N ARG A 147 -9.02 -7.26 6.02
CA ARG A 147 -9.94 -8.11 5.27
C ARG A 147 -10.67 -9.09 6.17
N ASP A 148 -9.91 -9.85 6.98
CA ASP A 148 -10.47 -10.90 7.85
C ASP A 148 -11.35 -10.31 8.96
N THR A 149 -10.89 -9.20 9.57
CA THR A 149 -11.66 -8.54 10.63
C THR A 149 -12.91 -7.82 10.09
N PHE A 150 -12.86 -7.29 8.86
CA PHE A 150 -14.02 -6.69 8.19
C PHE A 150 -15.06 -7.75 7.82
N ALA A 151 -14.61 -8.89 7.26
CA ALA A 151 -15.48 -10.02 6.99
C ALA A 151 -16.16 -10.53 8.26
N GLY A 152 -15.37 -10.74 9.33
CA GLY A 152 -15.87 -11.16 10.63
C GLY A 152 -16.87 -10.15 11.22
N LEU A 153 -16.58 -8.86 11.13
CA LEU A 153 -17.46 -7.79 11.62
C LEU A 153 -18.81 -7.77 10.88
N LEU A 154 -18.79 -7.89 9.55
CA LEU A 154 -20.00 -7.99 8.75
C LEU A 154 -20.82 -9.23 9.11
N MET A 155 -20.16 -10.40 9.23
CA MET A 155 -20.81 -11.66 9.59
C MET A 155 -21.51 -11.57 10.93
N VAL A 156 -20.81 -11.08 11.94
CA VAL A 156 -21.31 -11.04 13.32
C VAL A 156 -22.43 -10.02 13.48
N THR A 157 -22.25 -8.81 12.92
CA THR A 157 -23.27 -7.75 13.01
C THR A 157 -24.55 -8.16 12.29
N ARG A 158 -24.40 -8.70 11.07
CA ARG A 158 -25.51 -9.24 10.29
C ARG A 158 -26.18 -10.40 11.02
N GLY A 159 -25.37 -11.39 11.47
CA GLY A 159 -25.88 -12.56 12.16
C GLY A 159 -26.71 -12.19 13.39
N PHE A 160 -26.21 -11.27 14.20
CA PHE A 160 -26.97 -10.76 15.36
C PHE A 160 -28.28 -10.08 14.93
N LEU A 161 -28.22 -9.17 13.96
CA LEU A 161 -29.38 -8.39 13.54
C LEU A 161 -30.52 -9.29 13.04
N PHE A 162 -30.20 -10.27 12.21
CA PHE A 162 -31.22 -11.15 11.62
C PHE A 162 -31.65 -12.28 12.58
N ALA A 163 -30.73 -12.95 13.28
CA ALA A 163 -31.06 -14.03 14.17
C ALA A 163 -31.77 -13.55 15.44
N ALA A 164 -31.26 -12.47 16.08
CA ALA A 164 -31.93 -11.90 17.25
C ALA A 164 -33.27 -11.26 16.89
N GLY A 165 -33.33 -10.56 15.73
CA GLY A 165 -34.58 -10.00 15.22
C GLY A 165 -35.62 -11.10 14.96
N ALA A 166 -35.24 -12.19 14.29
CA ALA A 166 -36.13 -13.34 14.04
C ALA A 166 -36.61 -14.02 15.32
N ALA A 167 -35.69 -14.25 16.26
CA ALA A 167 -36.06 -14.86 17.56
C ALA A 167 -37.00 -13.96 18.39
N LEU A 168 -36.77 -12.65 18.41
CA LEU A 168 -37.65 -11.68 19.06
C LEU A 168 -39.02 -11.62 18.38
N LEU A 169 -39.09 -11.62 17.07
CA LEU A 169 -40.36 -11.68 16.32
C LEU A 169 -41.11 -12.98 16.61
N GLY A 170 -40.39 -14.11 16.67
CA GLY A 170 -40.96 -15.40 17.07
C GLY A 170 -41.50 -15.39 18.51
N LEU A 171 -40.80 -14.75 19.45
CA LEU A 171 -41.27 -14.57 20.82
C LEU A 171 -42.51 -13.68 20.90
N VAL A 172 -42.58 -12.58 20.16
CA VAL A 172 -43.75 -11.71 20.10
C VAL A 172 -44.97 -12.46 19.55
N ALA A 173 -44.75 -13.29 18.52
CA ALA A 173 -45.81 -14.13 17.95
C ALA A 173 -46.28 -15.25 18.88
N LEU A 174 -45.43 -15.66 19.82
CA LEU A 174 -45.76 -16.66 20.85
C LEU A 174 -46.54 -16.03 22.01
N ASP A 175 -45.97 -15.02 22.66
CA ASP A 175 -46.57 -14.20 23.71
C ASP A 175 -45.80 -12.87 23.85
N PRO A 176 -46.45 -11.68 23.71
CA PRO A 176 -45.79 -10.39 23.80
C PRO A 176 -45.23 -10.07 25.21
N VAL A 177 -45.82 -10.63 26.27
CA VAL A 177 -45.31 -10.45 27.66
C VAL A 177 -44.00 -11.20 27.85
N VAL A 178 -43.93 -12.43 27.33
CA VAL A 178 -42.69 -13.23 27.30
C VAL A 178 -41.60 -12.52 26.48
N ALA A 179 -41.97 -11.97 25.33
CA ALA A 179 -41.03 -11.20 24.48
C ALA A 179 -40.48 -9.98 25.24
N ALA A 180 -41.31 -9.21 25.93
CA ALA A 180 -40.88 -8.06 26.72
C ALA A 180 -39.94 -8.45 27.87
N LEU A 181 -40.26 -9.55 28.54
CA LEU A 181 -39.49 -10.09 29.66
C LEU A 181 -38.07 -10.53 29.25
N VAL A 182 -37.94 -11.06 28.04
CA VAL A 182 -36.66 -11.47 27.43
C VAL A 182 -35.90 -10.28 26.84
N ALA A 183 -36.63 -9.37 26.17
CA ALA A 183 -36.00 -8.23 25.48
C ALA A 183 -35.36 -7.23 26.46
N ALA A 184 -35.95 -7.00 27.65
CA ALA A 184 -35.43 -6.03 28.61
C ALA A 184 -34.00 -6.35 29.09
N PRO A 185 -33.65 -7.55 29.58
CA PRO A 185 -32.28 -7.86 29.95
C PRO A 185 -31.36 -8.00 28.74
N LEU A 186 -31.84 -8.42 27.56
CA LEU A 186 -31.07 -8.43 26.33
C LEU A 186 -30.59 -7.02 25.95
N VAL A 187 -31.51 -6.05 25.94
CA VAL A 187 -31.21 -4.64 25.65
C VAL A 187 -30.28 -4.05 26.72
N ALA A 188 -30.49 -4.37 28.01
CA ALA A 188 -29.62 -3.92 29.09
C ALA A 188 -28.18 -4.47 28.92
N GLY A 189 -28.02 -5.75 28.63
CA GLY A 189 -26.71 -6.35 28.37
C GLY A 189 -26.02 -5.75 27.14
N LEU A 190 -26.76 -5.52 26.06
CA LEU A 190 -26.27 -4.88 24.87
C LEU A 190 -25.85 -3.41 25.13
N ALA A 191 -26.62 -2.66 25.90
CA ALA A 191 -26.32 -1.29 26.30
C ALA A 191 -25.02 -1.21 27.13
N VAL A 192 -24.82 -2.12 28.08
CA VAL A 192 -23.57 -2.23 28.85
C VAL A 192 -22.39 -2.47 27.94
N PHE A 193 -22.51 -3.38 26.97
CA PHE A 193 -21.45 -3.68 26.01
C PHE A 193 -21.13 -2.49 25.10
N LEU A 194 -22.15 -1.88 24.49
CA LEU A 194 -21.96 -0.74 23.56
C LEU A 194 -21.39 0.47 24.29
N GLY A 195 -21.81 0.72 25.55
CA GLY A 195 -21.26 1.80 26.38
C GLY A 195 -19.78 1.59 26.74
N ALA A 196 -19.33 0.33 26.86
CA ALA A 196 -17.94 -0.01 27.15
C ALA A 196 -17.02 0.04 25.90
N LEU A 197 -17.56 -0.03 24.67
CA LEU A 197 -16.77 -0.08 23.44
C LEU A 197 -15.75 1.06 23.29
N PRO A 198 -16.06 2.34 23.58
CA PRO A 198 -15.07 3.43 23.46
C PRO A 198 -13.86 3.23 24.38
N ALA A 199 -14.10 2.80 25.64
CA ALA A 199 -13.05 2.51 26.60
C ALA A 199 -12.18 1.33 26.14
N MET A 200 -12.80 0.26 25.64
CA MET A 200 -12.11 -0.90 25.06
C MET A 200 -11.27 -0.50 23.85
N ALA A 201 -11.79 0.34 22.96
CA ALA A 201 -11.06 0.85 21.80
C ALA A 201 -9.82 1.67 22.24
N GLY A 202 -9.94 2.50 23.27
CA GLY A 202 -8.84 3.24 23.87
C GLY A 202 -7.72 2.32 24.38
N GLN A 203 -8.07 1.27 25.11
CA GLN A 203 -7.12 0.30 25.65
C GLN A 203 -6.47 -0.55 24.53
N GLN A 204 -7.24 -0.96 23.54
CA GLN A 204 -6.70 -1.66 22.36
C GLN A 204 -5.65 -0.83 21.65
N ARG A 205 -5.88 0.48 21.48
CA ARG A 205 -4.89 1.40 20.89
C ARG A 205 -3.61 1.50 21.72
N ARG A 206 -3.73 1.52 23.05
CA ARG A 206 -2.56 1.54 23.96
C ARG A 206 -1.75 0.24 23.84
N TYR A 207 -2.41 -0.90 23.83
CA TYR A 207 -1.77 -2.20 23.65
C TYR A 207 -1.00 -2.28 22.32
N VAL A 208 -1.63 -1.87 21.21
CA VAL A 208 -0.98 -1.86 19.88
C VAL A 208 0.24 -0.94 19.87
N ARG A 209 0.13 0.28 20.45
CA ARG A 209 1.26 1.22 20.53
C ARG A 209 2.43 0.66 21.35
N ALA A 210 2.15 0.07 22.51
CA ALA A 210 3.19 -0.56 23.33
C ALA A 210 3.91 -1.68 22.57
N GLY A 211 3.17 -2.52 21.84
CA GLY A 211 3.75 -3.55 20.98
C GLY A 211 4.62 -2.99 19.85
N GLU A 212 4.22 -1.87 19.24
CA GLU A 212 5.01 -1.18 18.22
C GLU A 212 6.31 -0.57 18.77
N GLU A 213 6.26 -0.01 19.97
CA GLU A 213 7.43 0.53 20.65
C GLU A 213 8.42 -0.56 21.00
N LEU A 214 7.93 -1.71 21.47
CA LEU A 214 8.74 -2.90 21.70
C LEU A 214 9.37 -3.41 20.39
N GLY A 215 8.57 -3.53 19.33
CA GLY A 215 9.07 -3.96 18.02
C GLY A 215 10.15 -3.03 17.45
N ARG A 216 9.97 -1.70 17.57
CA ARG A 216 10.99 -0.73 17.15
C ARG A 216 12.27 -0.83 17.97
N ALA A 217 12.17 -0.96 19.28
CA ALA A 217 13.32 -1.13 20.15
C ALA A 217 14.10 -2.42 19.83
N GLY A 218 13.38 -3.53 19.62
CA GLY A 218 13.98 -4.80 19.20
C GLY A 218 14.68 -4.72 17.85
N ALA A 219 14.03 -4.12 16.84
CA ALA A 219 14.63 -3.93 15.53
C ALA A 219 15.88 -3.03 15.58
N SER A 220 15.86 -1.95 16.38
CA SER A 220 17.02 -1.08 16.58
C SER A 220 18.18 -1.83 17.28
N ALA A 221 17.88 -2.62 18.29
CA ALA A 221 18.87 -3.44 18.98
C ALA A 221 19.54 -4.48 18.06
N LEU A 222 18.74 -5.13 17.19
CA LEU A 222 19.24 -6.11 16.22
C LEU A 222 20.06 -5.47 15.10
N SER A 223 19.63 -4.33 14.56
CA SER A 223 20.37 -3.63 13.51
C SER A 223 21.70 -3.07 14.02
N GLY A 224 21.74 -2.58 15.27
CA GLY A 224 22.95 -2.08 15.93
C GLY A 224 23.75 -3.13 16.72
N HIS A 225 23.51 -4.43 16.55
CA HIS A 225 24.08 -5.48 17.39
C HIS A 225 25.61 -5.48 17.46
N ARG A 226 26.30 -5.11 16.39
CA ARG A 226 27.78 -5.02 16.33
C ARG A 226 28.28 -3.90 17.24
N ASP A 227 27.65 -2.72 17.16
CA ASP A 227 28.03 -1.57 18.00
C ASP A 227 27.69 -1.82 19.47
N VAL A 228 26.51 -2.43 19.73
CA VAL A 228 26.11 -2.83 21.09
C VAL A 228 27.16 -3.77 21.74
N ARG A 229 27.69 -4.74 20.97
CA ARG A 229 28.76 -5.64 21.45
C ARG A 229 30.09 -4.92 21.59
N ALA A 230 30.46 -4.12 20.60
CA ALA A 230 31.73 -3.38 20.61
C ALA A 230 31.85 -2.41 21.81
N CYS A 231 30.73 -1.74 22.16
CA CYS A 231 30.66 -0.79 23.27
C CYS A 231 30.32 -1.42 24.61
N GLY A 232 30.18 -2.74 24.72
CA GLY A 232 29.79 -3.44 25.96
C GLY A 232 28.41 -3.03 26.49
N ALA A 233 27.54 -2.54 25.63
CA ALA A 233 26.23 -1.93 26.00
C ALA A 233 25.07 -2.94 26.11
N ALA A 234 25.35 -4.25 26.00
CA ALA A 234 24.30 -5.30 25.96
C ALA A 234 23.35 -5.24 27.17
N GLY A 235 23.90 -5.05 28.40
CA GLY A 235 23.07 -4.95 29.62
C GLY A 235 22.10 -3.78 29.61
N ARG A 236 22.50 -2.62 29.05
CA ARG A 236 21.63 -1.44 28.92
C ARG A 236 20.48 -1.66 27.89
N VAL A 237 20.84 -2.29 26.78
CA VAL A 237 19.86 -2.61 25.72
C VAL A 237 18.82 -3.62 26.21
N VAL A 238 19.27 -4.69 26.92
CA VAL A 238 18.38 -5.68 27.54
C VAL A 238 17.46 -5.03 28.57
N ALA A 239 17.98 -4.13 29.41
CA ALA A 239 17.18 -3.42 30.40
C ALA A 239 16.15 -2.48 29.73
N ASP A 240 16.49 -1.81 28.61
CA ASP A 240 15.53 -0.96 27.88
C ASP A 240 14.42 -1.77 27.23
N VAL A 241 14.76 -2.84 26.53
CA VAL A 241 13.78 -3.77 25.94
C VAL A 241 12.91 -4.38 27.03
N GLY A 242 13.50 -4.77 28.17
CA GLY A 242 12.79 -5.31 29.34
C GLY A 242 11.74 -4.35 29.90
N ARG A 243 12.03 -3.04 29.98
CA ARG A 243 11.03 -2.04 30.38
C ARG A 243 9.84 -1.99 29.41
N ARG A 244 10.10 -2.03 28.11
CA ARG A 244 9.02 -2.01 27.08
C ARG A 244 8.19 -3.28 27.10
N VAL A 245 8.79 -4.43 27.40
CA VAL A 245 8.05 -5.69 27.64
C VAL A 245 7.12 -5.53 28.85
N ALA A 246 7.61 -4.91 29.94
CA ALA A 246 6.79 -4.64 31.12
C ALA A 246 5.62 -3.68 30.81
N ASP A 247 5.87 -2.62 30.04
CA ASP A 247 4.83 -1.67 29.60
C ASP A 247 3.74 -2.37 28.76
N GLN A 248 4.15 -3.23 27.83
CA GLN A 248 3.21 -4.02 27.03
C GLN A 248 2.40 -4.98 27.92
N ALA A 249 3.03 -5.66 28.88
CA ALA A 249 2.35 -6.54 29.82
C ALA A 249 1.34 -5.79 30.71
N VAL A 250 1.61 -4.53 31.06
CA VAL A 250 0.64 -3.68 31.78
C VAL A 250 -0.56 -3.37 30.88
N ALA A 251 -0.31 -2.96 29.63
CA ALA A 251 -1.37 -2.67 28.67
C ALA A 251 -2.26 -3.91 28.40
N GLU A 252 -1.67 -5.08 28.30
CA GLU A 252 -2.35 -6.37 28.11
C GLU A 252 -3.23 -6.73 29.32
N ARG A 253 -2.71 -6.58 30.54
CA ARG A 253 -3.49 -6.81 31.76
C ARG A 253 -4.71 -5.90 31.89
N VAL A 254 -4.58 -4.63 31.49
CA VAL A 254 -5.73 -3.72 31.45
C VAL A 254 -6.73 -4.14 30.39
N LEU A 255 -6.26 -4.56 29.21
CA LEU A 255 -7.12 -5.05 28.13
C LEU A 255 -7.85 -6.34 28.55
N SER A 256 -7.18 -7.26 29.24
CA SER A 256 -7.80 -8.50 29.72
C SER A 256 -8.88 -8.25 30.80
N ARG A 257 -8.72 -7.23 31.66
CA ARG A 257 -9.77 -6.81 32.60
C ARG A 257 -11.04 -6.35 31.89
N MET A 258 -10.95 -5.81 30.69
CA MET A 258 -12.13 -5.44 29.88
C MET A 258 -12.94 -6.66 29.42
N SER A 259 -12.35 -7.85 29.43
CA SER A 259 -13.12 -9.09 29.18
C SER A 259 -14.17 -9.38 30.28
N ALA A 260 -13.95 -8.89 31.51
CA ALA A 260 -14.94 -8.96 32.56
C ALA A 260 -16.24 -8.19 32.21
N VAL A 261 -16.10 -7.03 31.54
CA VAL A 261 -17.28 -6.26 31.08
C VAL A 261 -18.03 -7.02 29.99
N ARG A 262 -17.31 -7.72 29.11
CA ARG A 262 -17.95 -8.60 28.11
C ARG A 262 -18.68 -9.75 28.75
N SER A 263 -18.07 -10.40 29.75
CA SER A 263 -18.71 -11.48 30.50
C SER A 263 -19.95 -11.00 31.27
N LEU A 264 -19.88 -9.78 31.87
CA LEU A 264 -21.04 -9.17 32.53
C LEU A 264 -22.17 -8.90 31.50
N SER A 265 -21.84 -8.32 30.35
CA SER A 265 -22.83 -8.10 29.27
C SER A 265 -23.49 -9.41 28.82
N LEU A 266 -22.71 -10.48 28.66
CA LEU A 266 -23.23 -11.81 28.29
C LEU A 266 -24.04 -12.44 29.44
N GLY A 267 -23.66 -12.22 30.68
CA GLY A 267 -24.46 -12.64 31.86
C GLY A 267 -25.82 -11.98 31.88
N VAL A 268 -25.85 -10.65 31.78
CA VAL A 268 -27.09 -9.86 31.81
C VAL A 268 -27.93 -10.09 30.55
N GLY A 269 -27.34 -10.03 29.36
CA GLY A 269 -28.09 -10.09 28.10
C GLY A 269 -28.39 -11.51 27.60
N GLY A 270 -27.60 -12.51 28.01
CA GLY A 270 -27.73 -13.88 27.51
C GLY A 270 -28.29 -14.87 28.55
N TRP A 271 -27.78 -14.86 29.78
CA TRP A 271 -28.19 -15.81 30.80
C TRP A 271 -29.36 -15.31 31.67
N LEU A 272 -29.39 -14.01 31.99
CA LEU A 272 -30.48 -13.44 32.80
C LEU A 272 -31.85 -13.59 32.14
N PRO A 273 -32.06 -13.48 30.81
CA PRO A 273 -33.34 -13.78 30.16
C PRO A 273 -33.85 -15.19 30.46
N LEU A 274 -32.98 -16.21 30.44
CA LEU A 274 -33.33 -17.59 30.76
C LEU A 274 -33.74 -17.73 32.24
N ALA A 275 -32.96 -17.13 33.15
CA ALA A 275 -33.28 -17.17 34.58
C ALA A 275 -34.61 -16.47 34.89
N VAL A 276 -34.83 -15.30 34.30
CA VAL A 276 -36.07 -14.54 34.46
C VAL A 276 -37.28 -15.32 33.92
N LEU A 277 -37.12 -15.96 32.75
CA LEU A 277 -38.16 -16.77 32.14
C LEU A 277 -38.54 -17.97 33.03
N LEU A 278 -37.55 -18.67 33.59
CA LEU A 278 -37.76 -19.80 34.47
C LEU A 278 -38.41 -19.38 35.81
N LEU A 279 -37.97 -18.27 36.40
CA LEU A 279 -38.56 -17.73 37.63
C LEU A 279 -39.98 -17.20 37.41
N ALA A 280 -40.29 -16.67 36.25
CA ALA A 280 -41.61 -16.19 35.88
C ALA A 280 -42.55 -17.32 35.40
N ALA A 281 -42.02 -18.50 35.09
CA ALA A 281 -42.78 -19.62 34.52
C ALA A 281 -44.07 -19.96 35.26
N PRO A 282 -44.11 -20.08 36.62
CA PRO A 282 -45.37 -20.38 37.33
C PRO A 282 -46.45 -19.32 37.06
N ARG A 283 -46.08 -18.02 37.16
CA ARG A 283 -47.01 -16.90 36.91
C ARG A 283 -47.48 -16.81 35.47
N LEU A 284 -46.63 -17.20 34.51
CA LEU A 284 -46.98 -17.23 33.08
C LEU A 284 -47.96 -18.38 32.79
N VAL A 285 -47.75 -19.54 33.40
CA VAL A 285 -48.68 -20.68 33.29
C VAL A 285 -50.03 -20.35 33.92
N ASP A 286 -50.05 -19.70 35.08
CA ASP A 286 -51.29 -19.24 35.74
C ASP A 286 -52.07 -18.23 34.85
N ARG A 287 -51.39 -17.52 33.95
CA ARG A 287 -51.98 -16.63 32.95
C ARG A 287 -52.40 -17.33 31.65
N GLY A 288 -52.27 -18.64 31.58
CA GLY A 288 -52.69 -19.45 30.44
C GLY A 288 -51.60 -19.76 29.42
N LEU A 289 -50.33 -19.50 29.74
CA LEU A 289 -49.23 -19.90 28.84
C LEU A 289 -49.11 -21.43 28.88
N THR A 290 -49.08 -22.07 27.69
CA THR A 290 -48.95 -23.53 27.60
C THR A 290 -47.49 -23.98 27.89
N ALA A 291 -47.35 -25.25 28.29
CA ALA A 291 -46.04 -25.86 28.53
C ALA A 291 -45.17 -25.84 27.25
N GLY A 292 -45.78 -26.09 26.10
CA GLY A 292 -45.08 -25.99 24.80
C GLY A 292 -44.65 -24.58 24.47
N ALA A 293 -45.47 -23.56 24.77
CA ALA A 293 -45.10 -22.15 24.56
C ALA A 293 -43.93 -21.73 25.45
N LEU A 294 -43.89 -22.17 26.72
CA LEU A 294 -42.75 -21.93 27.61
C LEU A 294 -41.47 -22.59 27.08
N LEU A 295 -41.56 -23.85 26.63
CA LEU A 295 -40.42 -24.55 26.02
C LEU A 295 -39.96 -23.86 24.73
N GLY A 296 -40.90 -23.42 23.90
CA GLY A 296 -40.61 -22.65 22.67
C GLY A 296 -39.88 -21.33 22.98
N ALA A 297 -40.28 -20.62 24.04
CA ALA A 297 -39.60 -19.42 24.50
C ALA A 297 -38.16 -19.69 24.95
N LEU A 298 -37.94 -20.76 25.72
CA LEU A 298 -36.60 -21.19 26.14
C LEU A 298 -35.71 -21.52 24.94
N ILE A 299 -36.26 -22.17 23.89
CA ILE A 299 -35.54 -22.46 22.65
C ILE A 299 -35.16 -21.19 21.93
N TYR A 300 -36.06 -20.20 21.77
CA TYR A 300 -35.73 -18.93 21.16
C TYR A 300 -34.57 -18.23 21.87
N VAL A 301 -34.52 -18.25 23.19
CA VAL A 301 -33.44 -17.64 23.95
C VAL A 301 -32.14 -18.42 23.81
N SER A 302 -32.18 -19.75 24.03
CA SER A 302 -30.99 -20.59 24.12
C SER A 302 -30.31 -20.86 22.76
N THR A 303 -31.09 -21.01 21.68
CA THR A 303 -30.55 -21.32 20.34
C THR A 303 -30.49 -20.11 19.42
N GLY A 304 -31.30 -19.08 19.67
CA GLY A 304 -31.34 -17.86 18.83
C GLY A 304 -30.62 -16.67 19.45
N LEU A 305 -31.16 -16.12 20.55
CA LEU A 305 -30.71 -14.86 21.13
C LEU A 305 -29.34 -14.95 21.80
N GLN A 306 -29.12 -15.96 22.64
CA GLN A 306 -27.89 -16.12 23.42
C GLN A 306 -26.67 -16.32 22.51
N PRO A 307 -26.65 -17.25 21.52
CA PRO A 307 -25.52 -17.42 20.61
C PRO A 307 -25.29 -16.19 19.74
N ALA A 308 -26.37 -15.52 19.28
CA ALA A 308 -26.25 -14.31 18.48
C ALA A 308 -25.60 -13.16 19.27
N LEU A 309 -26.02 -12.94 20.52
CA LEU A 309 -25.40 -11.94 21.41
C LEU A 309 -23.94 -12.31 21.71
N HIS A 310 -23.68 -13.59 22.00
CA HIS A 310 -22.31 -14.06 22.25
C HIS A 310 -21.38 -13.78 21.07
N ALA A 311 -21.80 -14.14 19.85
CA ALA A 311 -21.06 -13.88 18.62
C ALA A 311 -20.81 -12.37 18.43
N LEU A 312 -21.83 -11.52 18.66
CA LEU A 312 -21.72 -10.07 18.55
C LEU A 312 -20.68 -9.49 19.52
N VAL A 313 -20.79 -9.84 20.80
CA VAL A 313 -19.91 -9.33 21.87
C VAL A 313 -18.46 -9.77 21.65
N GLN A 314 -18.24 -11.03 21.24
CA GLN A 314 -16.91 -11.54 20.95
C GLN A 314 -16.33 -10.93 19.65
N GLY A 315 -17.15 -10.87 18.60
CA GLY A 315 -16.73 -10.35 17.29
C GLY A 315 -16.42 -8.85 17.31
N LEU A 316 -17.31 -8.03 17.86
CA LEU A 316 -17.09 -6.58 17.99
C LEU A 316 -15.98 -6.26 19.00
N GLY A 317 -15.98 -6.93 20.16
CA GLY A 317 -15.01 -6.71 21.22
C GLY A 317 -13.57 -7.16 20.87
N GLY A 318 -13.42 -8.10 19.96
CA GLY A 318 -12.12 -8.57 19.44
C GLY A 318 -11.83 -8.06 18.05
N GLY A 319 -12.51 -8.62 17.05
CA GLY A 319 -12.31 -8.33 15.63
C GLY A 319 -12.63 -6.88 15.25
N GLY A 320 -13.75 -6.34 15.74
CA GLY A 320 -14.17 -4.98 15.42
C GLY A 320 -13.21 -3.91 15.93
N LEU A 321 -12.66 -4.08 17.13
CA LEU A 321 -11.63 -3.15 17.65
C LEU A 321 -10.33 -3.24 16.86
N ARG A 322 -9.89 -4.44 16.48
CA ARG A 322 -8.71 -4.63 15.61
C ARG A 322 -8.94 -3.98 14.25
N TYR A 323 -10.10 -4.18 13.64
CA TYR A 323 -10.46 -3.54 12.38
C TYR A 323 -10.29 -2.03 12.43
N VAL A 324 -10.91 -1.38 13.42
CA VAL A 324 -10.87 0.09 13.54
C VAL A 324 -9.44 0.59 13.72
N VAL A 325 -8.64 -0.07 14.58
CA VAL A 325 -7.27 0.37 14.88
C VAL A 325 -6.35 0.14 13.68
N THR A 326 -6.46 -1.02 13.01
CA THR A 326 -5.58 -1.36 11.89
C THR A 326 -5.92 -0.55 10.64
N LEU A 327 -7.21 -0.39 10.34
CA LEU A 327 -7.63 0.45 9.19
C LEU A 327 -7.27 1.92 9.41
N ASP A 328 -7.51 2.49 10.60
CA ASP A 328 -7.08 3.87 10.94
C ASP A 328 -5.58 4.06 10.73
N ARG A 329 -4.79 3.06 11.09
CA ARG A 329 -3.33 3.07 10.85
C ARG A 329 -3.00 3.09 9.36
N ILE A 330 -3.57 2.18 8.56
CA ILE A 330 -3.34 2.15 7.11
C ILE A 330 -3.72 3.50 6.48
N LEU A 331 -4.88 4.06 6.84
CA LEU A 331 -5.37 5.33 6.31
C LEU A 331 -4.43 6.50 6.65
N ARG A 332 -3.81 6.48 7.85
CA ARG A 332 -2.84 7.51 8.27
C ARG A 332 -1.49 7.37 7.60
N THR A 333 -1.02 6.13 7.43
CA THR A 333 0.30 5.84 6.84
C THR A 333 0.28 5.95 5.33
N CYS A 334 -0.86 5.64 4.70
CA CYS A 334 -1.03 5.62 3.25
C CYS A 334 -2.15 6.58 2.82
N PRO A 335 -1.93 7.92 2.85
CA PRO A 335 -2.92 8.89 2.40
C PRO A 335 -3.22 8.70 0.91
N ASP A 336 -4.48 8.91 0.51
CA ASP A 336 -4.84 8.91 -0.91
C ASP A 336 -4.37 10.23 -1.55
N PRO A 337 -3.96 10.25 -2.83
CA PRO A 337 -3.62 11.49 -3.54
C PRO A 337 -4.76 12.51 -3.55
N THR A 338 -6.00 12.04 -3.46
CA THR A 338 -7.19 12.88 -3.37
C THR A 338 -7.44 13.45 -1.97
N ASP A 339 -6.73 12.94 -0.95
CA ASP A 339 -6.87 13.36 0.46
C ASP A 339 -5.82 14.42 0.88
N GLU A 340 -4.82 14.73 0.01
CA GLU A 340 -3.84 15.79 0.32
C GLU A 340 -4.46 17.15 0.04
N PRO A 341 -4.46 18.08 1.02
CA PRO A 341 -4.81 19.47 0.77
C PRO A 341 -3.81 20.07 -0.23
N ASP A 342 -4.30 20.89 -1.16
CA ASP A 342 -3.52 21.57 -2.23
C ASP A 342 -2.28 22.34 -1.73
N SER A 343 -2.21 22.64 -0.43
CA SER A 343 -1.08 23.31 0.21
C SER A 343 0.21 22.45 0.31
N GLN A 344 0.17 21.15 0.06
CA GLN A 344 1.36 20.28 0.01
C GLN A 344 1.75 19.86 -1.42
N ARG A 345 0.96 20.21 -2.40
CA ARG A 345 1.34 20.15 -3.82
C ARG A 345 2.27 21.31 -4.13
N GLY A 346 3.54 21.21 -3.73
CA GLY A 346 4.62 22.15 -4.00
C GLY A 346 4.18 23.61 -4.11
N ALA A 347 4.70 24.47 -3.28
CA ALA A 347 4.60 25.90 -3.47
C ALA A 347 5.22 26.26 -4.84
N ALA A 348 4.39 26.29 -5.87
CA ALA A 348 4.69 27.06 -7.06
C ALA A 348 4.68 28.53 -6.65
N PRO A 349 5.65 29.34 -7.01
CA PRO A 349 5.64 30.76 -6.70
C PRO A 349 4.37 31.37 -7.29
N ALA A 350 3.62 32.11 -6.46
CA ALA A 350 2.40 32.78 -6.81
C ALA A 350 2.63 33.78 -7.96
N GLY A 351 2.38 33.33 -9.18
CA GLY A 351 2.13 34.16 -10.35
C GLY A 351 0.65 34.52 -10.38
N ARG A 352 0.36 35.77 -10.63
CA ARG A 352 -0.93 36.45 -10.58
C ARG A 352 -2.09 35.64 -11.19
N PRO A 353 -3.31 35.69 -10.58
CA PRO A 353 -4.50 35.13 -11.18
C PRO A 353 -5.05 36.10 -12.24
N ASP A 354 -4.76 35.86 -13.49
CA ASP A 354 -5.53 36.32 -14.66
C ASP A 354 -4.73 36.00 -15.94
N GLU A 355 -4.80 34.72 -16.31
CA GLU A 355 -4.69 34.34 -17.73
C GLU A 355 -5.18 32.88 -17.84
N GLN A 356 -6.38 32.75 -18.39
CA GLN A 356 -6.94 31.45 -18.81
C GLN A 356 -5.99 30.84 -19.84
N ALA A 357 -5.21 29.81 -19.44
CA ALA A 357 -4.43 29.02 -20.37
C ALA A 357 -5.41 28.20 -21.24
N PRO A 358 -5.35 28.35 -22.56
CA PRO A 358 -6.03 27.45 -23.48
C PRO A 358 -5.47 26.03 -23.29
N GLY A 359 -6.34 25.02 -23.50
CA GLY A 359 -6.03 23.60 -23.31
C GLY A 359 -4.66 23.21 -23.84
N ALA A 360 -3.88 22.52 -23.01
CA ALA A 360 -2.54 22.05 -23.37
C ALA A 360 -2.66 21.21 -24.66
N PRO A 361 -1.94 21.59 -25.73
CA PRO A 361 -1.91 20.76 -26.92
C PRO A 361 -1.23 19.43 -26.58
N ASP A 362 -1.79 18.36 -27.10
CA ASP A 362 -1.15 17.05 -27.12
C ASP A 362 0.29 17.23 -27.63
N PRO A 363 1.35 16.90 -26.86
CA PRO A 363 2.70 17.06 -27.36
C PRO A 363 2.88 16.10 -28.53
N GLY A 364 2.87 16.65 -29.74
CA GLY A 364 3.13 15.92 -30.98
C GLY A 364 4.44 15.13 -30.90
N PRO A 365 4.71 14.23 -31.85
CA PRO A 365 5.90 13.41 -31.84
C PRO A 365 7.15 14.28 -31.70
N PRO A 366 8.22 13.81 -31.00
CA PRO A 366 9.44 14.59 -30.76
C PRO A 366 9.97 15.11 -32.08
N ALA A 367 10.23 16.41 -32.13
CA ALA A 367 10.81 17.05 -33.29
C ALA A 367 12.11 16.32 -33.69
N GLY A 368 12.16 15.87 -34.92
CA GLY A 368 13.36 15.24 -35.49
C GLY A 368 14.60 16.15 -35.36
N PRO A 369 15.81 15.67 -35.70
CA PRO A 369 17.11 16.34 -35.47
C PRO A 369 17.29 17.63 -36.30
N GLY A 370 16.45 18.63 -36.08
CA GLY A 370 16.43 19.91 -36.78
C GLY A 370 15.78 21.05 -36.02
N GLY A 371 15.28 20.80 -34.81
CA GLY A 371 14.68 21.83 -33.96
C GLY A 371 15.74 22.70 -33.29
N THR A 372 15.56 24.03 -33.31
CA THR A 372 16.44 25.04 -32.69
C THR A 372 16.44 25.00 -31.15
N GLU A 373 15.62 24.13 -30.49
CA GLU A 373 15.57 24.00 -29.05
C GLU A 373 16.58 22.96 -28.51
N PRO A 374 17.31 23.31 -27.42
CA PRO A 374 18.25 22.38 -26.80
C PRO A 374 17.46 21.22 -26.12
N ALA A 375 18.04 20.01 -26.18
CA ALA A 375 17.49 18.82 -25.54
C ALA A 375 17.37 18.99 -24.04
N VAL A 376 18.34 19.70 -23.41
CA VAL A 376 18.31 20.03 -21.97
C VAL A 376 18.65 21.51 -21.82
N ARG A 377 17.81 22.23 -21.08
CA ARG A 377 18.06 23.61 -20.68
C ARG A 377 17.87 23.78 -19.17
N VAL A 378 18.92 24.16 -18.49
CA VAL A 378 18.95 24.45 -17.06
C VAL A 378 19.28 25.93 -16.88
N ARG A 379 18.50 26.65 -16.08
CA ARG A 379 18.71 28.07 -15.78
C ARG A 379 18.63 28.34 -14.29
N GLY A 380 19.71 28.86 -13.70
CA GLY A 380 19.75 29.32 -12.32
C GLY A 380 19.43 28.24 -11.29
N LEU A 381 19.75 26.98 -11.58
CA LEU A 381 19.34 25.84 -10.78
C LEU A 381 20.05 25.83 -9.44
N THR A 382 19.26 25.90 -8.35
CA THR A 382 19.76 25.81 -6.97
C THR A 382 19.03 24.73 -6.22
N PHE A 383 19.80 23.85 -5.54
CA PHE A 383 19.25 22.75 -4.75
C PHE A 383 20.02 22.51 -3.44
N ARG A 384 19.27 22.21 -2.35
CA ARG A 384 19.78 21.79 -1.04
C ARG A 384 18.88 20.70 -0.45
N TYR A 385 19.46 19.77 0.30
CA TYR A 385 18.70 18.67 0.92
C TYR A 385 17.93 19.06 2.20
N GLY A 386 18.09 20.26 2.70
CA GLY A 386 17.37 20.77 3.88
C GLY A 386 17.39 22.30 3.93
N ALA A 387 16.41 22.90 4.59
CA ALA A 387 16.25 24.35 4.64
C ALA A 387 17.50 25.10 5.21
N ALA A 388 18.19 24.46 6.18
CA ALA A 388 19.40 24.99 6.79
C ALA A 388 20.70 24.44 6.18
N ALA A 389 20.62 23.51 5.20
CA ALA A 389 21.80 22.93 4.57
C ALA A 389 22.44 23.91 3.56
N ARG A 390 23.75 23.81 3.38
CA ARG A 390 24.42 24.50 2.26
C ARG A 390 23.88 23.97 0.93
N PRO A 391 23.77 24.85 -0.11
CA PRO A 391 23.42 24.38 -1.44
C PRO A 391 24.41 23.32 -1.93
N VAL A 392 23.90 22.23 -2.48
CA VAL A 392 24.70 21.21 -3.17
C VAL A 392 24.97 21.65 -4.60
N LEU A 393 24.01 22.35 -5.21
CA LEU A 393 24.13 23.02 -6.50
C LEU A 393 23.66 24.47 -6.31
N ALA A 394 24.44 25.42 -6.81
CA ALA A 394 24.14 26.85 -6.69
C ALA A 394 24.24 27.52 -8.07
N ASP A 395 23.13 28.13 -8.51
CA ASP A 395 23.04 28.92 -9.75
C ASP A 395 23.58 28.20 -11.00
N VAL A 396 23.29 26.92 -11.15
CA VAL A 396 23.76 26.13 -12.29
C VAL A 396 22.96 26.48 -13.53
N THR A 397 23.70 26.91 -14.59
CA THR A 397 23.12 27.17 -15.89
C THR A 397 23.83 26.32 -16.95
N LEU A 398 23.05 25.51 -17.69
CA LEU A 398 23.55 24.56 -18.67
C LEU A 398 22.58 24.46 -19.84
N SER A 399 23.11 24.40 -21.05
CA SER A 399 22.34 24.14 -22.26
C SER A 399 23.04 23.03 -23.06
N LEU A 400 22.28 21.95 -23.36
CA LEU A 400 22.77 20.83 -24.16
C LEU A 400 21.96 20.74 -25.45
N PRO A 401 22.59 20.88 -26.60
CA PRO A 401 21.98 20.61 -27.90
C PRO A 401 21.49 19.16 -28.00
N ALA A 402 20.58 18.91 -28.93
CA ALA A 402 20.19 17.55 -29.26
C ALA A 402 21.36 16.78 -29.86
N GLY A 403 21.57 15.54 -29.46
CA GLY A 403 22.68 14.69 -29.91
C GLY A 403 24.01 14.97 -29.21
N GLU A 404 24.06 15.83 -28.20
CA GLU A 404 25.24 16.09 -27.38
C GLU A 404 25.58 14.91 -26.48
N HIS A 405 26.87 14.63 -26.30
CA HIS A 405 27.41 13.72 -25.31
C HIS A 405 28.13 14.52 -24.22
N LEU A 406 27.53 14.59 -23.01
CA LEU A 406 28.08 15.28 -21.87
C LEU A 406 28.58 14.29 -20.82
N ALA A 407 29.83 14.42 -20.37
CA ALA A 407 30.31 13.79 -19.15
C ALA A 407 30.22 14.78 -17.98
N VAL A 408 29.68 14.34 -16.84
CA VAL A 408 29.63 15.09 -15.57
C VAL A 408 30.65 14.49 -14.62
N VAL A 409 31.65 15.28 -14.24
CA VAL A 409 32.75 14.86 -13.35
C VAL A 409 32.83 15.74 -12.11
N GLY A 410 33.53 15.27 -11.07
CA GLY A 410 33.74 16.02 -9.84
C GLY A 410 34.04 15.10 -8.67
N ALA A 411 34.43 15.66 -7.54
CA ALA A 411 34.68 14.91 -6.30
C ALA A 411 33.45 14.12 -5.82
N SER A 412 33.67 13.11 -4.98
CA SER A 412 32.56 12.41 -4.34
C SER A 412 31.77 13.38 -3.47
N GLY A 413 30.44 13.36 -3.55
CA GLY A 413 29.59 14.30 -2.82
C GLY A 413 29.42 15.69 -3.44
N ALA A 414 30.08 16.02 -4.57
CA ALA A 414 29.99 17.33 -5.23
C ALA A 414 28.60 17.65 -5.83
N GLY A 415 27.67 16.69 -5.87
CA GLY A 415 26.31 16.92 -6.38
C GLY A 415 26.01 16.34 -7.76
N LYS A 416 26.87 15.49 -8.31
CA LYS A 416 26.69 14.87 -9.64
C LYS A 416 25.37 14.09 -9.76
N SER A 417 25.12 13.14 -8.85
CA SER A 417 23.86 12.36 -8.84
C SER A 417 22.66 13.22 -8.46
N THR A 418 22.87 14.31 -7.69
CA THR A 418 21.83 15.31 -7.43
C THR A 418 21.41 16.02 -8.73
N LEU A 419 22.39 16.38 -9.59
CA LEU A 419 22.10 16.96 -10.90
C LEU A 419 21.33 15.95 -11.78
N ALA A 420 21.73 14.68 -11.83
CA ALA A 420 21.00 13.64 -12.56
C ALA A 420 19.55 13.49 -12.06
N ALA A 421 19.36 13.50 -10.75
CA ALA A 421 18.03 13.41 -10.14
C ALA A 421 17.16 14.63 -10.46
N LEU A 422 17.72 15.84 -10.53
CA LEU A 422 17.01 17.06 -10.93
C LEU A 422 16.69 17.07 -12.42
N LEU A 423 17.63 16.65 -13.29
CA LEU A 423 17.39 16.52 -14.74
C LEU A 423 16.32 15.46 -15.03
N SER A 424 16.31 14.39 -14.25
CA SER A 424 15.32 13.33 -14.42
C SER A 424 13.95 13.61 -13.78
N GLY A 425 13.81 14.69 -12.99
CA GLY A 425 12.57 15.02 -12.29
C GLY A 425 12.29 14.16 -11.04
N LEU A 426 13.29 13.43 -10.54
CA LEU A 426 13.22 12.74 -9.25
C LEU A 426 13.33 13.72 -8.07
N LEU A 427 14.00 14.86 -8.28
CA LEU A 427 14.09 15.97 -7.35
C LEU A 427 13.49 17.23 -7.99
N ALA A 428 12.89 18.08 -7.17
CA ALA A 428 12.43 19.41 -7.59
C ALA A 428 13.43 20.48 -7.09
N PRO A 429 13.86 21.43 -7.93
CA PRO A 429 14.75 22.51 -7.52
C PRO A 429 14.03 23.51 -6.59
N GLN A 430 14.76 24.14 -5.67
CA GLN A 430 14.23 25.26 -4.88
C GLN A 430 14.23 26.59 -5.65
N ALA A 431 15.16 26.74 -6.60
CA ALA A 431 15.20 27.88 -7.52
C ALA A 431 15.71 27.44 -8.88
N GLY A 432 15.36 28.20 -9.91
CA GLY A 432 15.72 27.91 -11.28
C GLY A 432 14.74 26.98 -11.99
N THR A 433 15.07 26.64 -13.25
CA THR A 433 14.21 25.81 -14.11
C THR A 433 15.02 24.77 -14.86
N VAL A 434 14.41 23.58 -15.06
CA VAL A 434 14.91 22.51 -15.93
C VAL A 434 13.87 22.25 -17.00
N LEU A 435 14.29 22.28 -18.26
CA LEU A 435 13.45 22.00 -19.42
C LEU A 435 14.08 20.84 -20.20
N LEU A 436 13.27 19.89 -20.62
CA LEU A 436 13.64 18.79 -21.52
C LEU A 436 12.85 18.93 -22.84
N GLY A 437 13.54 19.21 -23.93
CA GLY A 437 12.87 19.48 -25.21
C GLY A 437 11.79 20.57 -25.12
N GLY A 438 12.05 21.63 -24.35
CA GLY A 438 11.09 22.71 -24.10
C GLY A 438 10.07 22.43 -22.99
N VAL A 439 9.93 21.19 -22.51
CA VAL A 439 8.94 20.82 -21.48
C VAL A 439 9.53 21.01 -20.07
N PRO A 440 8.89 21.78 -19.18
CA PRO A 440 9.33 21.92 -17.81
C PRO A 440 9.29 20.58 -17.07
N VAL A 441 10.39 20.21 -16.41
CA VAL A 441 10.47 18.97 -15.62
C VAL A 441 9.63 19.07 -14.35
N ALA A 442 9.65 20.23 -13.69
CA ALA A 442 8.86 20.49 -12.49
C ALA A 442 7.36 20.52 -12.81
N GLY A 443 6.60 19.66 -12.17
CA GLY A 443 5.14 19.54 -12.37
C GLY A 443 4.69 18.72 -13.58
N ALA A 444 5.62 18.25 -14.42
CA ALA A 444 5.26 17.38 -15.55
C ALA A 444 4.76 16.01 -15.05
N PRO A 445 3.73 15.43 -15.69
CA PRO A 445 3.26 14.09 -15.37
C PRO A 445 4.39 13.05 -15.58
N PRO A 446 4.50 12.01 -14.72
CA PRO A 446 5.53 10.97 -14.85
C PRO A 446 5.56 10.31 -16.23
N ALA A 447 4.40 10.09 -16.85
CA ALA A 447 4.27 9.50 -18.18
C ALA A 447 4.85 10.42 -19.30
N ALA A 448 4.76 11.74 -19.16
CA ALA A 448 5.37 12.69 -20.08
C ALA A 448 6.91 12.67 -19.94
N LEU A 449 7.41 12.70 -18.70
CA LEU A 449 8.84 12.60 -18.43
C LEU A 449 9.44 11.28 -18.93
N ALA A 450 8.72 10.14 -18.77
CA ALA A 450 9.18 8.85 -19.26
C ALA A 450 9.40 8.81 -20.78
N ARG A 451 8.65 9.61 -21.55
CA ARG A 451 8.85 9.74 -23.00
C ARG A 451 10.04 10.63 -23.37
N LEU A 452 10.45 11.53 -22.48
CA LEU A 452 11.52 12.51 -22.75
C LEU A 452 12.89 12.01 -22.29
N ARG A 453 12.94 11.22 -21.23
CA ARG A 453 14.22 10.78 -20.66
C ARG A 453 14.16 9.37 -20.08
N VAL A 454 15.31 8.70 -20.05
CA VAL A 454 15.57 7.49 -19.26
C VAL A 454 16.78 7.75 -18.36
N LEU A 455 16.69 7.27 -17.10
CA LEU A 455 17.78 7.30 -16.12
C LEU A 455 18.17 5.86 -15.78
N VAL A 456 19.44 5.54 -15.89
CA VAL A 456 20.03 4.32 -15.31
C VAL A 456 20.71 4.72 -14.01
N PRO A 457 20.19 4.31 -12.85
CA PRO A 457 20.78 4.67 -11.55
C PRO A 457 22.04 3.86 -11.25
N GLN A 458 22.83 4.32 -10.31
CA GLN A 458 24.04 3.65 -9.81
C GLN A 458 23.76 2.21 -9.34
N GLU A 459 22.69 2.02 -8.56
CA GLU A 459 22.22 0.69 -8.16
C GLU A 459 21.15 0.20 -9.14
N ALA A 460 21.57 -0.61 -10.10
CA ALA A 460 20.67 -1.19 -11.10
C ALA A 460 19.77 -2.28 -10.48
N TYR A 461 18.46 -2.17 -10.70
CA TYR A 461 17.49 -3.17 -10.29
C TYR A 461 17.09 -4.07 -11.45
N VAL A 462 17.06 -5.39 -11.19
CA VAL A 462 16.62 -6.41 -12.14
C VAL A 462 15.45 -7.17 -11.52
N PHE A 463 14.41 -7.43 -12.31
CA PHE A 463 13.20 -8.11 -11.85
C PHE A 463 13.36 -9.64 -11.99
N THR A 464 12.73 -10.39 -11.08
CA THR A 464 12.57 -11.83 -11.27
C THR A 464 11.60 -12.08 -12.44
N GLY A 465 11.98 -12.94 -13.37
CA GLY A 465 11.24 -13.22 -14.61
C GLY A 465 12.17 -13.69 -15.71
N SER A 466 11.81 -13.56 -16.99
CA SER A 466 12.72 -13.81 -18.10
C SER A 466 13.64 -12.63 -18.37
N LEU A 467 14.73 -12.84 -19.13
CA LEU A 467 15.58 -11.76 -19.62
C LEU A 467 14.74 -10.83 -20.52
N ALA A 468 13.91 -11.37 -21.40
CA ALA A 468 13.01 -10.60 -22.26
C ALA A 468 12.06 -9.70 -21.47
N ASP A 469 11.46 -10.17 -20.36
CA ASP A 469 10.60 -9.37 -19.50
C ASP A 469 11.35 -8.15 -18.92
N ASN A 470 12.59 -8.38 -18.51
CA ASN A 470 13.46 -7.30 -18.01
C ASN A 470 13.80 -6.28 -19.10
N LEU A 471 14.08 -6.72 -20.32
CA LEU A 471 14.46 -5.84 -21.43
C LEU A 471 13.27 -5.04 -21.95
N ARG A 472 12.08 -5.64 -22.04
CA ARG A 472 10.83 -4.99 -22.52
C ARG A 472 10.27 -3.96 -21.54
N TYR A 473 10.78 -3.86 -20.34
CA TYR A 473 10.18 -3.03 -19.29
C TYR A 473 9.96 -1.56 -19.68
N LEU A 474 10.86 -0.98 -20.49
CA LEU A 474 10.73 0.40 -21.00
C LEU A 474 10.21 0.48 -22.45
N ARG A 475 10.09 -0.65 -23.13
CA ARG A 475 9.56 -0.76 -24.49
C ARG A 475 8.83 -2.11 -24.66
N PRO A 476 7.57 -2.19 -24.19
CA PRO A 476 6.81 -3.44 -24.19
C PRO A 476 6.64 -4.08 -25.57
N GLU A 477 6.64 -3.26 -26.63
CA GLU A 477 6.51 -3.66 -28.02
C GLU A 477 7.80 -4.16 -28.68
N ALA A 478 8.94 -4.17 -27.97
CA ALA A 478 10.20 -4.65 -28.53
C ALA A 478 10.11 -6.14 -28.89
N ASP A 479 10.42 -6.47 -30.14
CA ASP A 479 10.50 -7.84 -30.61
C ASP A 479 11.84 -8.53 -30.25
N GLY A 480 11.94 -9.82 -30.51
CA GLY A 480 13.13 -10.60 -30.20
C GLY A 480 14.38 -10.12 -30.96
N GLY A 481 14.24 -9.69 -32.22
CA GLY A 481 15.33 -9.17 -33.04
C GLY A 481 15.90 -7.88 -32.45
N THR A 482 15.02 -6.88 -32.19
CA THR A 482 15.41 -5.61 -31.56
C THR A 482 16.10 -5.82 -30.20
N MET A 483 15.66 -6.80 -29.41
CA MET A 483 16.30 -7.11 -28.13
C MET A 483 17.68 -7.76 -28.32
N SER A 484 17.82 -8.70 -29.27
CA SER A 484 19.12 -9.30 -29.59
C SER A 484 20.12 -8.28 -30.09
N ASP A 485 19.72 -7.38 -31.01
CA ASP A 485 20.56 -6.31 -31.50
C ASP A 485 21.07 -5.39 -30.36
N ALA A 486 20.21 -5.08 -29.41
CA ALA A 486 20.58 -4.29 -28.24
C ALA A 486 21.52 -5.04 -27.28
N VAL A 487 21.30 -6.35 -27.08
CA VAL A 487 22.18 -7.24 -26.29
C VAL A 487 23.58 -7.26 -26.91
N ASP A 488 23.67 -7.41 -28.24
CA ASP A 488 24.94 -7.47 -28.96
C ASP A 488 25.65 -6.10 -28.98
N ALA A 489 24.91 -5.03 -29.21
CA ALA A 489 25.43 -3.66 -29.21
C ALA A 489 26.11 -3.26 -27.89
N LEU A 490 25.60 -3.76 -26.76
CA LEU A 490 26.14 -3.48 -25.43
C LEU A 490 27.08 -4.60 -24.91
N GLY A 491 27.43 -5.59 -25.73
CA GLY A 491 28.33 -6.66 -25.34
C GLY A 491 27.73 -7.62 -24.29
N ALA A 492 26.40 -7.70 -24.21
CA ALA A 492 25.70 -8.55 -23.23
C ALA A 492 25.45 -9.98 -23.71
N GLY A 493 25.96 -10.39 -24.89
CA GLY A 493 25.73 -11.69 -25.51
C GLY A 493 26.17 -12.87 -24.65
N ALA A 494 27.33 -12.79 -24.00
CA ALA A 494 27.81 -13.83 -23.08
C ALA A 494 26.89 -14.01 -21.87
N LEU A 495 26.36 -12.90 -21.30
CA LEU A 495 25.39 -12.94 -20.22
C LEU A 495 24.08 -13.59 -20.69
N ALA A 496 23.55 -13.18 -21.86
CA ALA A 496 22.34 -13.72 -22.43
C ALA A 496 22.47 -15.23 -22.70
N ALA A 497 23.58 -15.66 -23.29
CA ALA A 497 23.86 -17.08 -23.53
C ALA A 497 23.92 -17.90 -22.23
N ARG A 498 24.58 -17.39 -21.19
CA ARG A 498 24.67 -18.02 -19.88
C ARG A 498 23.30 -18.16 -19.18
N LEU A 499 22.41 -17.21 -19.40
CA LEU A 499 21.03 -17.25 -18.87
C LEU A 499 20.10 -18.17 -19.66
N GLY A 500 20.51 -18.67 -20.83
CA GLY A 500 19.68 -19.51 -21.70
C GLY A 500 18.91 -18.73 -22.77
N GLY A 501 19.41 -17.57 -23.17
CA GLY A 501 18.80 -16.68 -24.17
C GLY A 501 17.80 -15.69 -23.56
N LEU A 502 16.98 -15.10 -24.43
CA LEU A 502 15.98 -14.09 -24.03
C LEU A 502 14.90 -14.66 -23.09
N ASP A 503 14.54 -15.93 -23.25
CA ASP A 503 13.54 -16.61 -22.41
C ASP A 503 14.14 -17.15 -21.10
N GLY A 504 15.46 -17.01 -20.93
CA GLY A 504 16.20 -17.49 -19.77
C GLY A 504 15.73 -16.82 -18.47
N ALA A 505 15.61 -17.61 -17.40
CA ALA A 505 15.15 -17.13 -16.11
C ALA A 505 16.21 -16.26 -15.43
N VAL A 506 15.79 -15.11 -14.95
CA VAL A 506 16.60 -14.12 -14.23
C VAL A 506 16.18 -14.09 -12.77
N THR A 507 17.15 -14.37 -11.88
CA THR A 507 17.00 -14.20 -10.43
C THR A 507 17.99 -13.12 -9.98
N PRO A 508 17.52 -11.98 -9.43
CA PRO A 508 18.38 -10.83 -9.10
C PRO A 508 19.58 -11.17 -8.21
N GLY A 509 19.39 -12.09 -7.24
CA GLY A 509 20.46 -12.53 -6.33
C GLY A 509 21.52 -13.44 -6.97
N ALA A 510 21.28 -13.98 -8.14
CA ALA A 510 22.23 -14.81 -8.88
C ALA A 510 23.12 -14.02 -9.83
N LEU A 511 22.85 -12.72 -10.03
CA LEU A 511 23.62 -11.83 -10.88
C LEU A 511 24.62 -11.01 -10.06
N SER A 512 25.84 -10.85 -10.61
CA SER A 512 26.81 -9.88 -10.09
C SER A 512 26.30 -8.45 -10.25
N ALA A 513 26.95 -7.49 -9.56
CA ALA A 513 26.61 -6.07 -9.68
C ALA A 513 26.77 -5.56 -11.13
N GLY A 514 27.85 -5.95 -11.82
CA GLY A 514 28.11 -5.60 -13.22
C GLY A 514 27.07 -6.19 -14.17
N GLU A 515 26.69 -7.45 -13.99
CA GLU A 515 25.64 -8.08 -14.80
C GLU A 515 24.28 -7.40 -14.62
N ARG A 516 23.91 -6.99 -13.40
CA ARG A 516 22.69 -6.21 -13.16
C ARG A 516 22.75 -4.85 -13.87
N GLN A 517 23.91 -4.16 -13.81
CA GLN A 517 24.12 -2.90 -14.54
C GLN A 517 23.99 -3.12 -16.05
N LEU A 518 24.56 -4.20 -16.58
CA LEU A 518 24.48 -4.51 -18.01
C LEU A 518 23.04 -4.75 -18.47
N VAL A 519 22.24 -5.54 -17.73
CA VAL A 519 20.79 -5.73 -18.02
C VAL A 519 20.03 -4.40 -17.98
N ALA A 520 20.30 -3.55 -17.00
CA ALA A 520 19.65 -2.24 -16.90
C ALA A 520 20.09 -1.28 -18.04
N ALA A 521 21.35 -1.35 -18.48
CA ALA A 521 21.85 -0.60 -19.63
C ALA A 521 21.16 -1.04 -20.93
N VAL A 522 21.04 -2.37 -21.20
CA VAL A 522 20.31 -2.88 -22.37
C VAL A 522 18.84 -2.42 -22.35
N ARG A 523 18.19 -2.50 -21.20
CA ARG A 523 16.81 -1.99 -21.00
C ARG A 523 16.70 -0.51 -21.37
N ALA A 524 17.63 0.31 -20.90
CA ALA A 524 17.64 1.74 -21.19
C ALA A 524 17.98 2.05 -22.66
N TYR A 525 18.83 1.25 -23.27
CA TYR A 525 19.20 1.38 -24.68
C TYR A 525 18.00 1.16 -25.60
N LEU A 526 17.12 0.24 -25.26
CA LEU A 526 15.87 -0.04 -25.98
C LEU A 526 14.82 1.08 -25.82
N SER A 527 14.92 1.93 -24.78
CA SER A 527 13.96 3.01 -24.56
C SER A 527 13.93 3.99 -25.74
N PRO A 528 12.75 4.43 -26.21
CA PRO A 528 12.66 5.44 -27.28
C PRO A 528 12.99 6.86 -26.81
N ALA A 529 13.24 7.09 -25.53
CA ALA A 529 13.46 8.41 -24.97
C ALA A 529 14.69 9.10 -25.58
N PRO A 530 14.60 10.39 -25.98
CA PRO A 530 15.68 11.11 -26.65
C PRO A 530 16.83 11.49 -25.72
N LEU A 531 16.61 11.53 -24.39
CA LEU A 531 17.65 11.79 -23.39
C LEU A 531 17.94 10.55 -22.57
N VAL A 532 19.21 10.14 -22.50
CA VAL A 532 19.71 9.09 -21.63
C VAL A 532 20.62 9.69 -20.57
N ILE A 533 20.39 9.35 -19.32
CA ILE A 533 21.23 9.73 -18.18
C ILE A 533 21.77 8.45 -17.55
N LEU A 534 23.09 8.28 -17.54
CA LEU A 534 23.81 7.18 -16.90
C LEU A 534 24.43 7.70 -15.60
N ASP A 535 23.85 7.36 -14.44
CA ASP A 535 24.37 7.79 -13.14
C ASP A 535 25.26 6.70 -12.55
N GLU A 536 26.59 6.79 -12.84
CA GLU A 536 27.59 5.80 -12.46
C GLU A 536 27.19 4.35 -12.88
N ALA A 537 26.41 4.24 -13.94
CA ALA A 537 25.72 3.01 -14.34
C ALA A 537 26.65 1.92 -14.88
N THR A 538 27.94 2.22 -15.04
CA THR A 538 28.98 1.32 -15.56
C THR A 538 30.10 1.05 -14.54
N CYS A 539 29.98 1.56 -13.32
CA CYS A 539 31.06 1.53 -12.31
C CYS A 539 31.49 0.11 -11.88
N HIS A 540 30.62 -0.89 -12.02
CA HIS A 540 30.91 -2.30 -11.70
C HIS A 540 31.31 -3.13 -12.93
N LEU A 541 31.40 -2.51 -14.11
CA LEU A 541 31.90 -3.13 -15.33
C LEU A 541 33.45 -3.01 -15.41
N ASP A 542 34.08 -3.95 -16.09
CA ASP A 542 35.46 -3.78 -16.45
C ASP A 542 35.64 -2.65 -17.50
N PRO A 543 36.85 -2.08 -17.66
CA PRO A 543 37.06 -0.93 -18.54
C PRO A 543 36.68 -1.17 -20.02
N ALA A 544 36.78 -2.39 -20.51
CA ALA A 544 36.42 -2.72 -21.89
C ALA A 544 34.90 -2.80 -22.06
N ALA A 545 34.19 -3.45 -21.14
CA ALA A 545 32.74 -3.49 -21.11
C ALA A 545 32.13 -2.09 -20.93
N GLU A 546 32.69 -1.26 -20.01
CA GLU A 546 32.29 0.14 -19.82
C GLU A 546 32.42 0.92 -21.14
N ALA A 547 33.57 0.82 -21.83
CA ALA A 547 33.78 1.50 -23.12
C ALA A 547 32.74 1.02 -24.15
N THR A 548 32.48 -0.28 -24.25
CA THR A 548 31.49 -0.84 -25.17
C THR A 548 30.10 -0.26 -24.94
N VAL A 549 29.65 -0.21 -23.66
CA VAL A 549 28.35 0.34 -23.28
C VAL A 549 28.27 1.84 -23.60
N GLU A 550 29.25 2.65 -23.18
CA GLU A 550 29.22 4.09 -23.40
C GLU A 550 29.30 4.44 -24.89
N ASP A 551 30.13 3.74 -25.68
CA ASP A 551 30.23 3.91 -27.11
C ASP A 551 28.92 3.52 -27.83
N ALA A 552 28.25 2.48 -27.40
CA ALA A 552 26.95 2.13 -27.92
C ALA A 552 25.91 3.25 -27.68
N PHE A 553 25.85 3.80 -26.47
CA PHE A 553 24.96 4.91 -26.15
C PHE A 553 25.37 6.21 -26.92
N ALA A 554 26.66 6.46 -27.12
CA ALA A 554 27.13 7.62 -27.90
C ALA A 554 26.75 7.54 -29.39
N ARG A 555 26.63 6.32 -29.93
CA ARG A 555 26.16 6.07 -31.32
C ARG A 555 24.64 6.10 -31.45
N ARG A 556 23.93 5.90 -30.33
CA ARG A 556 22.47 5.92 -30.32
C ARG A 556 21.94 7.32 -30.64
N PRO A 557 20.87 7.45 -31.48
CA PRO A 557 20.24 8.74 -31.69
C PRO A 557 19.71 9.33 -30.38
N GLY A 558 20.05 10.59 -30.07
CA GLY A 558 19.62 11.27 -28.85
C GLY A 558 20.79 11.90 -28.09
N THR A 559 20.46 12.50 -26.96
CA THR A 559 21.39 13.17 -26.05
C THR A 559 21.81 12.23 -24.93
N LEU A 560 23.09 12.19 -24.61
CA LEU A 560 23.69 11.35 -23.60
C LEU A 560 24.31 12.19 -22.48
N VAL A 561 23.96 11.93 -21.24
CA VAL A 561 24.58 12.47 -20.04
C VAL A 561 25.17 11.33 -19.22
N VAL A 562 26.48 11.30 -19.03
CA VAL A 562 27.20 10.28 -18.25
C VAL A 562 27.78 10.92 -17.01
N ILE A 563 27.37 10.45 -15.83
CA ILE A 563 28.08 10.77 -14.59
C ILE A 563 29.26 9.83 -14.49
N ALA A 564 30.43 10.41 -14.76
CA ALA A 564 31.65 9.67 -14.92
C ALA A 564 32.39 9.48 -13.59
N HIS A 565 32.86 8.26 -13.37
CA HIS A 565 33.73 7.88 -12.26
C HIS A 565 35.16 7.60 -12.71
N ARG A 566 35.41 7.62 -14.02
CA ARG A 566 36.72 7.39 -14.64
C ARG A 566 37.01 8.47 -15.66
N ILE A 567 38.31 8.79 -15.83
CA ILE A 567 38.78 9.79 -16.82
C ILE A 567 38.41 9.37 -18.25
N SER A 568 38.44 8.06 -18.54
CA SER A 568 38.09 7.50 -19.84
C SER A 568 36.76 7.97 -20.38
N SER A 569 35.73 8.07 -19.53
CA SER A 569 34.40 8.57 -19.88
C SER A 569 34.41 10.07 -20.21
N ALA A 570 35.20 10.86 -19.47
CA ALA A 570 35.37 12.28 -19.75
C ALA A 570 36.09 12.55 -21.08
N VAL A 571 37.08 11.72 -21.44
CA VAL A 571 37.82 11.80 -22.70
C VAL A 571 36.93 11.40 -23.90
N ARG A 572 36.03 10.42 -23.73
CA ARG A 572 35.10 10.01 -24.79
C ARG A 572 33.98 11.03 -25.05
N ALA A 573 33.66 11.85 -24.05
CA ALA A 573 32.57 12.82 -24.16
C ALA A 573 33.01 14.02 -25.05
N ARG A 574 32.04 14.56 -25.80
CA ARG A 574 32.27 15.79 -26.56
C ARG A 574 32.43 17.01 -25.67
N ARG A 575 31.77 16.99 -24.52
CA ARG A 575 31.76 18.07 -23.54
C ARG A 575 31.83 17.49 -22.12
N VAL A 576 32.53 18.18 -21.25
CA VAL A 576 32.68 17.80 -19.85
C VAL A 576 32.13 18.93 -18.98
N LEU A 577 31.36 18.59 -17.96
CA LEU A 577 30.89 19.48 -16.90
C LEU A 577 31.59 19.10 -15.60
N VAL A 578 32.42 19.99 -15.08
CA VAL A 578 33.06 19.81 -13.75
C VAL A 578 32.17 20.40 -12.69
N VAL A 579 31.76 19.57 -11.73
CA VAL A 579 30.98 19.97 -10.56
C VAL A 579 31.88 19.88 -9.33
N ASP A 580 32.23 21.04 -8.78
CA ASP A 580 33.15 21.16 -7.60
C ASP A 580 32.49 21.71 -6.35
N GLY A 581 31.15 21.84 -6.36
CA GLY A 581 30.35 22.32 -5.22
C GLY A 581 30.03 23.80 -5.21
N GLU A 582 30.67 24.63 -6.07
CA GLU A 582 30.36 26.07 -6.16
C GLU A 582 29.73 26.45 -7.51
N ARG A 583 30.52 26.52 -8.56
CA ARG A 583 30.05 26.88 -9.91
C ARG A 583 30.54 25.86 -10.94
N PRO A 584 29.64 25.06 -11.50
CA PRO A 584 30.04 24.10 -12.54
C PRO A 584 30.70 24.81 -13.74
N VAL A 585 31.80 24.23 -14.22
CA VAL A 585 32.51 24.71 -15.39
C VAL A 585 32.38 23.70 -16.52
N ALA A 586 31.99 24.14 -17.71
CA ALA A 586 31.85 23.29 -18.89
C ALA A 586 32.86 23.63 -19.97
N GLY A 587 33.34 22.59 -20.65
CA GLY A 587 34.29 22.74 -21.78
C GLY A 587 34.64 21.40 -22.39
N THR A 588 35.52 21.37 -23.37
CA THR A 588 36.15 20.13 -23.85
C THR A 588 37.19 19.64 -22.83
N HIS A 589 37.61 18.38 -22.96
CA HIS A 589 38.68 17.83 -22.12
C HIS A 589 39.93 18.72 -22.13
N GLU A 590 40.39 19.13 -23.30
CA GLU A 590 41.59 19.97 -23.47
C GLU A 590 41.42 21.38 -22.91
N GLU A 591 40.27 22.02 -23.14
CA GLU A 591 39.95 23.33 -22.57
C GLU A 591 39.95 23.32 -21.07
N LEU A 592 39.40 22.27 -20.43
CA LEU A 592 39.32 22.15 -19.00
C LEU A 592 40.69 21.83 -18.37
N LEU A 593 41.53 21.04 -19.02
CA LEU A 593 42.92 20.86 -18.60
C LEU A 593 43.67 22.17 -18.56
N ALA A 594 43.42 23.07 -19.53
CA ALA A 594 44.07 24.37 -19.57
C ALA A 594 43.54 25.35 -18.51
N ARG A 595 42.19 25.38 -18.26
CA ARG A 595 41.55 26.47 -17.52
C ARG A 595 41.11 26.08 -16.10
N SER A 596 40.84 24.78 -15.79
CA SER A 596 40.26 24.35 -14.52
C SER A 596 41.30 23.65 -13.66
N ALA A 597 41.66 24.25 -12.53
CA ALA A 597 42.55 23.63 -11.54
C ALA A 597 41.90 22.37 -10.93
N ALA A 598 40.60 22.45 -10.60
CA ALA A 598 39.82 21.32 -10.08
C ALA A 598 39.80 20.14 -11.06
N TYR A 599 39.71 20.41 -12.39
CA TYR A 599 39.73 19.32 -13.36
C TYR A 599 41.09 18.68 -13.47
N ARG A 600 42.18 19.46 -13.45
CA ARG A 600 43.56 18.92 -13.45
C ARG A 600 43.84 18.05 -12.23
N GLU A 601 43.37 18.49 -11.07
CA GLU A 601 43.49 17.70 -9.82
C GLU A 601 42.72 16.38 -9.91
N LEU A 602 41.50 16.40 -10.44
CA LEU A 602 40.73 15.18 -10.68
C LEU A 602 41.44 14.22 -11.65
N VAL A 603 41.99 14.73 -12.73
CA VAL A 603 42.77 13.94 -13.71
C VAL A 603 44.00 13.35 -13.05
N GLY A 604 44.80 14.13 -12.31
CA GLY A 604 45.96 13.65 -11.58
C GLY A 604 45.65 12.55 -10.58
N HIS A 605 44.58 12.69 -9.79
CA HIS A 605 44.13 11.63 -8.87
C HIS A 605 43.67 10.34 -9.57
N TRP A 606 43.22 10.43 -10.82
CA TRP A 606 42.83 9.26 -11.62
C TRP A 606 44.02 8.55 -12.27
N ASP A 607 45.09 9.29 -12.61
CA ASP A 607 46.33 8.74 -13.19
C ASP A 607 47.26 8.12 -12.10
N ASP A 608 47.21 8.61 -10.87
CA ASP A 608 48.04 8.16 -9.74
C ASP A 608 47.60 6.82 -9.07
N ARG A 609 46.76 6.02 -9.68
CA ARG A 609 46.52 4.66 -9.20
C ARG A 609 47.78 3.82 -9.42
N PRO A 610 48.41 3.25 -8.34
CA PRO A 610 49.63 2.48 -8.48
C PRO A 610 49.41 1.31 -9.44
N THR A 611 50.16 1.27 -10.50
CA THR A 611 50.33 0.09 -11.35
C THR A 611 50.68 -1.09 -10.44
N PRO A 612 49.97 -2.22 -10.48
CA PRO A 612 50.32 -3.38 -9.65
C PRO A 612 51.75 -3.75 -9.97
N ALA A 613 52.61 -3.77 -8.95
CA ALA A 613 54.00 -4.17 -9.05
C ALA A 613 54.10 -5.53 -9.75
N PRO A 614 55.03 -5.71 -10.70
CA PRO A 614 55.21 -6.97 -11.41
C PRO A 614 55.48 -8.07 -10.36
N ALA A 615 54.72 -9.15 -10.46
CA ALA A 615 54.86 -10.32 -9.59
C ALA A 615 56.35 -10.75 -9.62
N ARG A 616 57.03 -10.65 -8.44
CA ARG A 616 58.35 -11.25 -8.26
C ARG A 616 58.18 -12.75 -8.42
N GLN A 617 58.72 -13.26 -9.53
CA GLN A 617 58.96 -14.68 -9.69
C GLN A 617 60.05 -15.06 -8.67
N GLY A 618 59.71 -15.89 -7.73
CA GLY A 618 60.55 -16.56 -6.79
C GLY A 618 59.91 -17.87 -6.43
#